data_a0448fa654cdc51dc22619f51cc00ed6
#
_entry.id   a0448fa654cdc51dc22619f51cc00ed6
#
_cell.length_a   1.000
_cell.length_b   1.000
_cell.length_c   1.000
_cell.angle_alpha   90.00
_cell.angle_beta   90.00
_cell.angle_gamma   90.00
#
_symmetry.space_group_name_H-M   'P 1'
#
loop_
_entity.id
_entity.type
_entity.pdbx_description
1 polymer ?
#
loop_
_entity_poly.entity_id
_entity_poly.type
_entity_poly.pdbx_seq_one_letter_code
_entity_poly.pdbx_strand_id
1 'polypeptide(L)'
;SNVAQAISGSVSDTSDDPNTAEADDATVTTITASPSLEVTKSAIVTDNDQDGATGAGDIINYTITVRNTGNITLSGITISDTLTDGLGNSLTLGNPGGNPQYSSTSMGSAVGTIKPEETQTYTAFYVISPSAAGTSKIVNTAIVTASSPGQTNNVSDTSDDPNTAEADDATEVSITPNPSIEATKTQVVSDTNGSGLNDPGDIIIYTIEVENTGNV
;
A
#
# COMPACT_ATOMS: atom_id res chain seq x y z
N SER A 1 -20.50 -25.66 -25.75
CA SER A 1 -21.00 -26.53 -26.87
C SER A 1 -22.11 -25.81 -27.61
N ASN A 2 -22.21 -26.05 -28.89
CA ASN A 2 -23.25 -25.49 -29.77
C ASN A 2 -23.75 -26.57 -30.70
N VAL A 3 -25.08 -26.66 -30.85
CA VAL A 3 -25.79 -27.53 -31.81
C VAL A 3 -26.72 -26.65 -32.64
N ALA A 4 -26.66 -26.79 -33.95
CA ALA A 4 -27.61 -26.14 -34.86
C ALA A 4 -28.53 -27.21 -35.47
N GLN A 5 -29.80 -26.84 -35.70
CA GLN A 5 -30.78 -27.71 -36.37
C GLN A 5 -31.27 -27.02 -37.65
N ALA A 6 -31.24 -27.75 -38.74
CA ALA A 6 -31.85 -27.35 -40.00
C ALA A 6 -33.22 -28.05 -40.21
N ILE A 7 -34.26 -27.31 -40.53
CA ILE A 7 -35.63 -27.82 -40.73
C ILE A 7 -36.17 -27.33 -42.07
N SER A 8 -36.67 -28.24 -42.89
CA SER A 8 -37.38 -27.92 -44.12
C SER A 8 -38.61 -28.83 -44.27
N GLY A 9 -39.78 -28.31 -43.94
CA GLY A 9 -41.04 -29.06 -43.91
C GLY A 9 -41.03 -30.18 -42.86
N SER A 10 -41.14 -31.43 -43.26
CA SER A 10 -41.08 -32.60 -42.36
C SER A 10 -39.67 -33.23 -42.24
N VAL A 11 -38.68 -32.59 -42.82
CA VAL A 11 -37.29 -33.06 -42.79
C VAL A 11 -36.48 -32.13 -41.85
N SER A 12 -35.75 -32.72 -40.92
CA SER A 12 -34.85 -32.03 -40.03
C SER A 12 -33.55 -32.78 -39.89
N ASP A 13 -32.47 -32.04 -39.67
CA ASP A 13 -31.16 -32.60 -39.42
C ASP A 13 -30.45 -31.78 -38.32
N THR A 14 -29.61 -32.41 -37.52
CA THR A 14 -28.84 -31.78 -36.45
C THR A 14 -27.40 -31.65 -36.90
N SER A 15 -26.75 -30.55 -36.57
CA SER A 15 -25.34 -30.37 -36.93
C SER A 15 -24.45 -31.40 -36.25
N ASP A 16 -23.49 -31.86 -37.01
CA ASP A 16 -22.44 -32.79 -36.59
C ASP A 16 -21.11 -32.08 -36.42
N ASP A 17 -20.30 -32.49 -35.45
CA ASP A 17 -18.90 -32.02 -35.33
C ASP A 17 -18.01 -32.90 -36.22
N PRO A 18 -17.51 -32.40 -37.34
CA PRO A 18 -16.72 -33.21 -38.28
C PRO A 18 -15.39 -33.73 -37.73
N ASN A 19 -15.01 -33.30 -36.49
CA ASN A 19 -13.78 -33.73 -35.83
C ASN A 19 -14.00 -34.90 -34.86
N THR A 20 -15.25 -35.37 -34.66
CA THR A 20 -15.56 -36.48 -33.81
C THR A 20 -16.11 -37.66 -34.65
N ALA A 21 -16.28 -38.81 -34.04
CA ALA A 21 -16.83 -40.03 -34.69
C ALA A 21 -18.30 -40.25 -34.35
N GLU A 22 -18.89 -39.40 -33.51
CA GLU A 22 -20.29 -39.50 -33.09
C GLU A 22 -21.14 -38.61 -34.02
N ALA A 23 -22.27 -39.13 -34.50
CA ALA A 23 -23.16 -38.41 -35.36
C ALA A 23 -24.08 -37.47 -34.56
N ASP A 24 -24.43 -36.32 -35.15
CA ASP A 24 -25.35 -35.32 -34.55
C ASP A 24 -24.85 -34.74 -33.21
N ASP A 25 -23.54 -34.72 -33.00
CA ASP A 25 -22.95 -34.22 -31.77
C ASP A 25 -22.65 -32.71 -31.80
N ALA A 26 -22.42 -32.17 -30.62
CA ALA A 26 -22.17 -30.75 -30.44
C ALA A 26 -20.70 -30.38 -30.71
N THR A 27 -20.47 -29.34 -31.51
CA THR A 27 -19.15 -28.71 -31.58
C THR A 27 -18.76 -28.12 -30.23
N VAL A 28 -17.64 -28.58 -29.68
CA VAL A 28 -17.16 -28.20 -28.34
C VAL A 28 -15.85 -27.43 -28.44
N THR A 29 -15.87 -26.20 -27.91
CA THR A 29 -14.64 -25.42 -27.67
C THR A 29 -14.32 -25.42 -26.19
N THR A 30 -13.15 -25.90 -25.83
CA THR A 30 -12.66 -25.86 -24.45
C THR A 30 -12.10 -24.48 -24.15
N ILE A 31 -12.59 -23.85 -23.09
CA ILE A 31 -12.05 -22.60 -22.56
C ILE A 31 -11.31 -22.95 -21.25
N THR A 32 -9.99 -22.73 -21.25
CA THR A 32 -9.17 -22.98 -20.07
C THR A 32 -9.06 -21.70 -19.26
N ALA A 33 -9.54 -21.72 -18.03
CA ALA A 33 -9.38 -20.63 -17.08
C ALA A 33 -7.92 -20.59 -16.59
N SER A 34 -7.31 -19.41 -16.63
CA SER A 34 -5.95 -19.13 -16.14
C SER A 34 -6.01 -17.87 -15.26
N PRO A 35 -6.42 -18.00 -13.99
CA PRO A 35 -6.47 -16.87 -13.06
C PRO A 35 -5.05 -16.45 -12.65
N SER A 36 -4.77 -15.15 -12.65
CA SER A 36 -3.47 -14.60 -12.24
C SER A 36 -3.63 -13.14 -11.79
N LEU A 37 -2.82 -12.73 -10.82
CA LEU A 37 -2.67 -11.35 -10.37
C LEU A 37 -1.21 -10.91 -10.50
N GLU A 38 -1.01 -9.61 -10.62
CA GLU A 38 0.26 -8.92 -10.45
C GLU A 38 0.04 -7.75 -9.48
N VAL A 39 0.89 -7.65 -8.47
CA VAL A 39 0.80 -6.61 -7.43
C VAL A 39 2.08 -5.82 -7.39
N THR A 40 1.99 -4.49 -7.50
CA THR A 40 3.12 -3.60 -7.29
C THR A 40 2.85 -2.64 -6.13
N LYS A 41 3.90 -2.21 -5.44
CA LYS A 41 3.79 -1.25 -4.36
C LYS A 41 4.93 -0.25 -4.44
N SER A 42 4.60 1.02 -4.39
CA SER A 42 5.56 2.12 -4.39
C SER A 42 5.34 3.05 -3.21
N ALA A 43 6.37 3.81 -2.84
CA ALA A 43 6.34 4.79 -1.76
C ALA A 43 6.84 6.15 -2.23
N ILE A 44 6.20 7.22 -1.72
CA ILE A 44 6.67 8.61 -1.85
C ILE A 44 6.65 9.24 -0.47
N VAL A 45 7.77 9.85 -0.06
CA VAL A 45 7.87 10.62 1.19
C VAL A 45 7.45 12.05 0.93
N THR A 46 6.60 12.57 1.81
CA THR A 46 6.27 14.00 1.93
C THR A 46 7.02 14.54 3.13
N ASP A 47 7.96 15.44 2.89
CA ASP A 47 8.67 16.22 3.91
C ASP A 47 7.65 17.20 4.55
N ASN A 48 7.17 16.85 5.73
CA ASN A 48 6.06 17.55 6.38
C ASN A 48 6.54 18.69 7.29
N ASP A 49 7.75 18.60 7.82
CA ASP A 49 8.36 19.63 8.65
C ASP A 49 9.30 20.58 7.88
N GLN A 50 9.58 20.26 6.59
CA GLN A 50 10.36 21.03 5.64
C GLN A 50 11.83 21.20 6.07
N ASP A 51 12.38 20.20 6.75
CA ASP A 51 13.77 20.18 7.16
C ASP A 51 14.73 19.66 6.05
N GLY A 52 14.16 19.13 4.95
CA GLY A 52 14.88 18.63 3.77
C GLY A 52 15.45 17.21 3.94
N ALA A 53 15.14 16.54 5.04
CA ALA A 53 15.56 15.18 5.33
C ALA A 53 14.33 14.27 5.52
N THR A 54 14.49 12.96 5.32
CA THR A 54 13.45 12.01 5.70
C THR A 54 13.61 11.65 7.17
N GLY A 55 12.59 11.99 7.99
CA GLY A 55 12.69 11.91 9.44
C GLY A 55 11.35 11.73 10.17
N ALA A 56 11.40 11.93 11.47
CA ALA A 56 10.23 11.86 12.33
C ALA A 56 9.24 13.00 12.01
N GLY A 57 7.98 12.69 11.80
CA GLY A 57 6.94 13.63 11.42
C GLY A 57 6.59 13.64 9.94
N ASP A 58 7.47 13.13 9.09
CA ASP A 58 7.22 12.97 7.66
C ASP A 58 6.18 11.90 7.37
N ILE A 59 5.60 11.99 6.17
CA ILE A 59 4.54 11.09 5.74
C ILE A 59 5.03 10.24 4.57
N ILE A 60 5.03 8.91 4.75
CA ILE A 60 5.22 7.97 3.67
C ILE A 60 3.85 7.67 3.07
N ASN A 61 3.66 7.96 1.78
CA ASN A 61 2.46 7.66 1.02
C ASN A 61 2.72 6.43 0.15
N TYR A 62 1.96 5.36 0.36
CA TYR A 62 2.03 4.12 -0.41
C TYR A 62 0.93 4.06 -1.47
N THR A 63 1.30 3.58 -2.64
CA THR A 63 0.37 3.20 -3.72
C THR A 63 0.53 1.72 -4.01
N ILE A 64 -0.55 0.96 -3.89
CA ILE A 64 -0.61 -0.46 -4.20
C ILE A 64 -1.46 -0.63 -5.46
N THR A 65 -0.91 -1.26 -6.47
CA THR A 65 -1.57 -1.53 -7.75
C THR A 65 -1.79 -3.02 -7.89
N VAL A 66 -3.05 -3.42 -8.08
CA VAL A 66 -3.46 -4.82 -8.26
C VAL A 66 -3.98 -4.95 -9.69
N ARG A 67 -3.32 -5.75 -10.52
CA ARG A 67 -3.69 -6.01 -11.92
C ARG A 67 -4.10 -7.47 -12.10
N ASN A 68 -5.18 -7.71 -12.81
CA ASN A 68 -5.56 -9.05 -13.25
C ASN A 68 -4.83 -9.38 -14.55
N THR A 69 -3.81 -10.21 -14.48
CA THR A 69 -3.01 -10.70 -15.62
C THR A 69 -3.55 -11.99 -16.19
N GLY A 70 -4.62 -12.54 -15.58
CA GLY A 70 -5.31 -13.74 -16.04
C GLY A 70 -6.38 -13.45 -17.10
N ASN A 71 -7.05 -14.52 -17.54
CA ASN A 71 -8.08 -14.47 -18.59
C ASN A 71 -9.53 -14.53 -18.05
N ILE A 72 -9.72 -14.49 -16.74
CA ILE A 72 -11.05 -14.53 -16.11
C ILE A 72 -11.18 -13.44 -15.05
N THR A 73 -12.42 -13.01 -14.79
CA THR A 73 -12.71 -12.03 -13.74
C THR A 73 -12.43 -12.63 -12.37
N LEU A 74 -11.73 -11.86 -11.52
CA LEU A 74 -11.46 -12.18 -10.13
C LEU A 74 -12.35 -11.35 -9.22
N SER A 75 -12.65 -11.86 -8.02
CA SER A 75 -13.47 -11.20 -7.02
C SER A 75 -12.94 -11.44 -5.61
N GLY A 76 -13.47 -10.72 -4.62
CA GLY A 76 -13.09 -10.88 -3.22
C GLY A 76 -11.63 -10.50 -2.97
N ILE A 77 -11.14 -9.43 -3.61
CA ILE A 77 -9.79 -8.92 -3.37
C ILE A 77 -9.66 -8.53 -1.91
N THR A 78 -8.66 -9.10 -1.25
CA THR A 78 -8.25 -8.73 0.10
C THR A 78 -6.76 -8.41 0.13
N ILE A 79 -6.38 -7.41 0.92
CA ILE A 79 -4.99 -6.95 1.06
C ILE A 79 -4.58 -7.13 2.51
N SER A 80 -3.52 -7.90 2.73
CA SER A 80 -2.82 -8.00 4.01
C SER A 80 -1.53 -7.21 3.92
N ASP A 81 -1.45 -6.10 4.63
CA ASP A 81 -0.31 -5.19 4.62
C ASP A 81 0.53 -5.37 5.88
N THR A 82 1.84 -5.46 5.74
CA THR A 82 2.79 -5.60 6.83
C THR A 82 3.80 -4.47 6.77
N LEU A 83 3.75 -3.57 7.76
CA LEU A 83 4.64 -2.43 7.91
C LEU A 83 5.55 -2.65 9.12
N THR A 84 6.86 -2.48 8.94
CA THR A 84 7.86 -2.62 10.00
C THR A 84 8.90 -1.51 9.92
N ASP A 85 9.58 -1.26 11.04
CA ASP A 85 10.79 -0.45 11.07
C ASP A 85 12.04 -1.29 10.67
N GLY A 86 13.20 -0.65 10.61
CA GLY A 86 14.47 -1.29 10.24
C GLY A 86 14.97 -2.36 11.22
N LEU A 87 14.37 -2.47 12.41
CA LEU A 87 14.64 -3.51 13.42
C LEU A 87 13.59 -4.64 13.38
N GLY A 88 12.57 -4.54 12.51
CA GLY A 88 11.50 -5.52 12.38
C GLY A 88 10.35 -5.34 13.38
N ASN A 89 10.29 -4.22 14.10
CA ASN A 89 9.14 -3.94 14.95
C ASN A 89 7.92 -3.57 14.10
N SER A 90 6.75 -4.13 14.43
CA SER A 90 5.52 -3.85 13.70
C SER A 90 5.06 -2.41 13.89
N LEU A 91 4.68 -1.79 12.78
CA LEU A 91 4.10 -0.45 12.71
C LEU A 91 2.65 -0.54 12.19
N THR A 92 1.89 0.54 12.35
CA THR A 92 0.49 0.59 11.91
C THR A 92 0.30 1.72 10.92
N LEU A 93 -0.32 1.43 9.76
CA LEU A 93 -0.72 2.45 8.78
C LEU A 93 -1.68 3.46 9.39
N GLY A 94 -1.58 4.72 8.95
CA GLY A 94 -2.44 5.81 9.40
C GLY A 94 -3.87 5.78 8.87
N ASN A 95 -4.17 4.92 7.91
CA ASN A 95 -5.51 4.76 7.34
C ASN A 95 -6.51 4.20 8.36
N PRO A 96 -7.83 4.46 8.19
CA PRO A 96 -8.86 3.86 9.04
C PRO A 96 -8.74 2.33 9.12
N GLY A 97 -8.68 1.80 10.34
CA GLY A 97 -8.49 0.36 10.59
C GLY A 97 -7.08 -0.16 10.31
N GLY A 98 -6.10 0.72 10.02
CA GLY A 98 -4.73 0.31 9.74
C GLY A 98 -4.55 -0.44 8.41
N ASN A 99 -5.47 -0.29 7.45
CA ASN A 99 -5.46 -1.03 6.18
C ASN A 99 -5.45 -0.09 4.98
N PRO A 100 -4.87 -0.52 3.83
CA PRO A 100 -4.97 0.21 2.58
C PRO A 100 -6.42 0.47 2.17
N GLN A 101 -6.69 1.63 1.58
CA GLN A 101 -8.01 2.05 1.14
C GLN A 101 -8.08 2.06 -0.39
N TYR A 102 -9.20 1.58 -0.92
CA TYR A 102 -9.48 1.66 -2.36
C TYR A 102 -9.46 3.11 -2.84
N SER A 103 -8.80 3.34 -3.98
CA SER A 103 -8.67 4.66 -4.61
C SER A 103 -9.37 4.72 -5.96
N SER A 104 -9.04 3.80 -6.89
CA SER A 104 -9.55 3.85 -8.26
C SER A 104 -9.49 2.50 -8.97
N THR A 105 -10.13 2.45 -10.15
CA THR A 105 -10.05 1.32 -11.08
C THR A 105 -9.92 1.82 -12.52
N SER A 106 -9.24 1.07 -13.38
CA SER A 106 -8.99 1.43 -14.78
C SER A 106 -10.20 1.16 -15.71
N MET A 107 -11.10 0.25 -15.35
CA MET A 107 -12.24 -0.15 -16.21
C MET A 107 -13.61 -0.02 -15.54
N GLY A 108 -13.68 0.58 -14.35
CA GLY A 108 -14.94 0.89 -13.67
C GLY A 108 -15.65 -0.29 -13.01
N SER A 109 -14.96 -1.40 -12.73
CA SER A 109 -15.53 -2.50 -11.95
C SER A 109 -15.78 -2.08 -10.50
N ALA A 110 -16.70 -2.77 -9.83
CA ALA A 110 -16.92 -2.57 -8.40
C ALA A 110 -15.67 -2.91 -7.58
N VAL A 111 -15.52 -2.26 -6.43
CA VAL A 111 -14.43 -2.55 -5.49
C VAL A 111 -14.37 -4.04 -5.18
N GLY A 112 -13.18 -4.62 -5.23
CA GLY A 112 -12.95 -6.03 -4.99
C GLY A 112 -13.33 -6.97 -6.15
N THR A 113 -13.69 -6.43 -7.33
CA THR A 113 -13.89 -7.21 -8.55
C THR A 113 -13.02 -6.64 -9.66
N ILE A 114 -12.25 -7.48 -10.34
CA ILE A 114 -11.28 -7.07 -11.35
C ILE A 114 -11.37 -7.98 -12.59
N LYS A 115 -11.66 -7.37 -13.75
CA LYS A 115 -11.72 -8.05 -15.04
C LYS A 115 -10.32 -8.33 -15.58
N PRO A 116 -10.17 -9.23 -16.58
CA PRO A 116 -8.89 -9.38 -17.28
C PRO A 116 -8.34 -8.02 -17.75
N GLU A 117 -7.04 -7.82 -17.56
CA GLU A 117 -6.28 -6.58 -17.87
C GLU A 117 -6.69 -5.34 -17.06
N GLU A 118 -7.66 -5.43 -16.18
CA GLU A 118 -8.06 -4.34 -15.29
C GLU A 118 -7.08 -4.18 -14.14
N THR A 119 -6.95 -2.94 -13.68
CA THR A 119 -6.14 -2.55 -12.52
C THR A 119 -7.00 -1.86 -11.49
N GLN A 120 -6.86 -2.23 -10.23
CA GLN A 120 -7.37 -1.48 -9.08
C GLN A 120 -6.21 -0.91 -8.27
N THR A 121 -6.36 0.35 -7.83
CA THR A 121 -5.36 1.07 -7.04
C THR A 121 -5.88 1.28 -5.62
N TYR A 122 -5.01 1.04 -4.67
CA TYR A 122 -5.22 1.28 -3.24
C TYR A 122 -4.14 2.21 -2.71
N THR A 123 -4.46 2.99 -1.69
CA THR A 123 -3.52 3.92 -1.05
C THR A 123 -3.43 3.68 0.44
N ALA A 124 -2.27 3.91 0.99
CA ALA A 124 -2.02 3.87 2.41
C ALA A 124 -1.01 4.97 2.78
N PHE A 125 -0.92 5.31 4.07
CA PHE A 125 0.10 6.23 4.55
C PHE A 125 0.60 5.83 5.93
N TYR A 126 1.80 6.29 6.25
CA TYR A 126 2.40 6.18 7.57
C TYR A 126 3.08 7.50 7.94
N VAL A 127 2.80 8.00 9.14
CA VAL A 127 3.56 9.14 9.71
C VAL A 127 4.75 8.56 10.48
N ILE A 128 5.95 8.93 10.08
CA ILE A 128 7.18 8.38 10.68
C ILE A 128 7.24 8.80 12.14
N SER A 129 7.24 7.82 13.04
CA SER A 129 7.40 8.08 14.46
C SER A 129 8.88 8.31 14.82
N PRO A 130 9.20 9.05 15.89
CA PRO A 130 10.59 9.25 16.31
C PRO A 130 11.34 7.93 16.57
N SER A 131 10.67 6.91 17.10
CA SER A 131 11.27 5.60 17.33
C SER A 131 11.60 4.87 16.01
N ALA A 132 10.72 4.96 15.01
CA ALA A 132 10.93 4.34 13.71
C ALA A 132 12.01 5.10 12.91
N ALA A 133 12.05 6.43 12.99
CA ALA A 133 13.09 7.25 12.35
C ALA A 133 14.51 6.87 12.81
N GLY A 134 14.69 6.48 14.07
CA GLY A 134 15.97 6.02 14.61
C GLY A 134 16.47 4.67 14.08
N THR A 135 15.67 3.96 13.26
CA THR A 135 15.99 2.58 12.80
C THR A 135 16.54 2.50 11.38
N SER A 136 16.83 3.62 10.74
CA SER A 136 17.42 3.78 9.41
C SER A 136 16.57 3.41 8.21
N LYS A 137 15.44 2.71 8.34
CA LYS A 137 14.50 2.44 7.25
C LYS A 137 13.12 2.05 7.75
N ILE A 138 12.14 2.18 6.87
CA ILE A 138 10.78 1.62 7.00
C ILE A 138 10.59 0.62 5.85
N VAL A 139 10.03 -0.54 6.15
CA VAL A 139 9.83 -1.65 5.22
C VAL A 139 8.34 -1.98 5.16
N ASN A 140 7.77 -2.09 3.95
CA ASN A 140 6.37 -2.38 3.77
C ASN A 140 6.15 -3.42 2.66
N THR A 141 5.37 -4.46 2.96
CA THR A 141 4.98 -5.52 2.01
C THR A 141 3.48 -5.74 2.06
N ALA A 142 2.84 -5.88 0.90
CA ALA A 142 1.44 -6.24 0.80
C ALA A 142 1.29 -7.62 0.13
N ILE A 143 0.43 -8.48 0.70
CA ILE A 143 -0.02 -9.71 0.06
C ILE A 143 -1.48 -9.53 -0.34
N VAL A 144 -1.76 -9.75 -1.61
CA VAL A 144 -3.12 -9.65 -2.16
C VAL A 144 -3.62 -11.05 -2.48
N THR A 145 -4.85 -11.33 -2.08
CA THR A 145 -5.54 -12.57 -2.47
C THR A 145 -6.85 -12.24 -3.17
N ALA A 146 -7.26 -13.10 -4.09
CA ALA A 146 -8.52 -13.01 -4.82
C ALA A 146 -9.09 -14.40 -5.13
N SER A 147 -10.34 -14.42 -5.57
CA SER A 147 -11.07 -15.65 -5.89
C SER A 147 -11.44 -15.68 -7.38
N SER A 148 -11.18 -16.80 -8.05
CA SER A 148 -11.73 -17.08 -9.36
C SER A 148 -13.13 -17.72 -9.24
N PRO A 149 -13.97 -17.72 -10.30
CA PRO A 149 -15.30 -18.30 -10.26
C PRO A 149 -15.32 -19.75 -9.74
N GLY A 150 -16.11 -19.98 -8.68
CA GLY A 150 -16.24 -21.29 -8.04
C GLY A 150 -15.09 -21.70 -7.11
N GLN A 151 -14.11 -20.84 -6.88
CA GLN A 151 -12.99 -21.02 -5.96
C GLN A 151 -12.95 -19.90 -4.93
N THR A 152 -12.21 -20.08 -3.83
CA THR A 152 -12.04 -19.06 -2.80
C THR A 152 -10.56 -18.86 -2.52
N ASN A 153 -10.09 -17.61 -2.58
CA ASN A 153 -8.69 -17.20 -2.29
C ASN A 153 -7.65 -18.10 -2.98
N ASN A 154 -7.93 -18.49 -4.23
CA ASN A 154 -7.07 -19.41 -4.99
C ASN A 154 -6.04 -18.68 -5.86
N VAL A 155 -6.02 -17.36 -5.83
CA VAL A 155 -5.06 -16.50 -6.52
C VAL A 155 -4.45 -15.57 -5.51
N SER A 156 -3.14 -15.47 -5.49
CA SER A 156 -2.41 -14.55 -4.59
C SER A 156 -1.13 -14.07 -5.24
N ASP A 157 -0.71 -12.88 -4.82
CA ASP A 157 0.57 -12.31 -5.21
C ASP A 157 1.10 -11.42 -4.08
N THR A 158 2.42 -11.30 -3.99
CA THR A 158 3.14 -10.41 -3.07
C THR A 158 3.53 -9.16 -3.82
N SER A 159 3.43 -8.00 -3.18
CA SER A 159 3.79 -6.75 -3.83
C SER A 159 5.28 -6.68 -4.17
N ASP A 160 5.56 -6.23 -5.37
CA ASP A 160 6.87 -5.93 -5.94
C ASP A 160 7.16 -4.43 -5.85
N ASP A 161 8.38 -4.03 -5.49
CA ASP A 161 8.81 -2.63 -5.59
C ASP A 161 9.28 -2.35 -7.03
N PRO A 162 8.53 -1.55 -7.82
CA PRO A 162 8.87 -1.30 -9.21
C PRO A 162 10.19 -0.52 -9.42
N ASN A 163 10.86 -0.10 -8.36
CA ASN A 163 12.14 0.61 -8.41
C ASN A 163 13.34 -0.33 -8.25
N THR A 164 13.12 -1.61 -7.99
CA THR A 164 14.17 -2.64 -7.87
C THR A 164 14.11 -3.61 -9.04
N ALA A 165 15.06 -4.55 -9.10
CA ALA A 165 15.09 -5.61 -10.11
C ALA A 165 14.75 -6.98 -9.52
N GLU A 166 14.51 -7.05 -8.22
CA GLU A 166 14.11 -8.25 -7.50
C GLU A 166 12.59 -8.38 -7.55
N ALA A 167 12.07 -9.58 -7.77
CA ALA A 167 10.63 -9.81 -7.81
C ALA A 167 10.08 -10.06 -6.39
N ASP A 168 8.85 -9.61 -6.14
CA ASP A 168 8.11 -9.81 -4.89
C ASP A 168 8.83 -9.24 -3.66
N ASP A 169 9.62 -8.19 -3.84
CA ASP A 169 10.38 -7.57 -2.77
C ASP A 169 9.60 -6.48 -2.03
N ALA A 170 10.08 -6.15 -0.84
CA ALA A 170 9.47 -5.15 0.00
C ALA A 170 9.78 -3.73 -0.47
N THR A 171 8.80 -2.84 -0.42
CA THR A 171 9.02 -1.40 -0.63
C THR A 171 9.73 -0.81 0.59
N GLU A 172 10.95 -0.30 0.40
CA GLU A 172 11.79 0.28 1.45
C GLU A 172 11.90 1.79 1.34
N VAL A 173 11.75 2.50 2.46
CA VAL A 173 12.06 3.92 2.58
C VAL A 173 13.25 4.07 3.53
N SER A 174 14.38 4.54 2.99
CA SER A 174 15.58 4.79 3.77
C SER A 174 15.48 6.08 4.58
N ILE A 175 15.94 6.04 5.82
CA ILE A 175 16.08 7.18 6.72
C ILE A 175 17.55 7.28 7.10
N THR A 176 18.11 8.48 7.05
CA THR A 176 19.46 8.74 7.59
C THR A 176 19.32 9.46 8.92
N PRO A 177 19.43 8.77 10.06
CA PRO A 177 19.31 9.43 11.35
C PRO A 177 20.37 10.51 11.55
N ASN A 178 19.97 11.71 11.88
CA ASN A 178 20.84 12.84 12.20
C ASN A 178 20.35 13.49 13.50
N PRO A 179 20.64 12.88 14.66
CA PRO A 179 20.22 13.42 15.94
C PRO A 179 20.95 14.73 16.25
N SER A 180 20.21 15.75 16.63
CA SER A 180 20.73 17.06 17.03
C SER A 180 19.85 17.72 18.07
N ILE A 181 20.46 18.43 19.01
CA ILE A 181 19.77 19.15 20.06
C ILE A 181 20.39 20.52 20.25
N GLU A 182 19.58 21.55 20.43
CA GLU A 182 20.00 22.89 20.82
C GLU A 182 19.40 23.26 22.17
N ALA A 183 20.17 23.93 23.01
CA ALA A 183 19.70 24.44 24.27
C ALA A 183 20.06 25.91 24.45
N THR A 184 19.07 26.76 24.72
CA THR A 184 19.25 28.16 25.03
C THR A 184 18.94 28.45 26.50
N LYS A 185 19.63 29.38 27.11
CA LYS A 185 19.38 29.82 28.48
C LYS A 185 19.33 31.33 28.54
N THR A 186 18.22 31.86 29.05
CA THR A 186 18.02 33.26 29.31
C THR A 186 17.81 33.53 30.79
N GLN A 187 17.99 34.76 31.22
CA GLN A 187 17.70 35.16 32.59
C GLN A 187 16.95 36.51 32.63
N VAL A 188 16.11 36.62 33.64
CA VAL A 188 15.45 37.88 34.03
C VAL A 188 15.64 38.06 35.53
N VAL A 189 16.02 39.29 35.95
CA VAL A 189 16.05 39.64 37.37
C VAL A 189 14.71 40.31 37.72
N SER A 190 14.06 39.80 38.74
CA SER A 190 12.85 40.39 39.33
C SER A 190 13.27 41.20 40.56
N ASP A 191 13.18 42.53 40.48
CA ASP A 191 13.38 43.45 41.59
C ASP A 191 12.23 43.23 42.60
N THR A 192 12.52 42.53 43.67
CA THR A 192 11.54 42.20 44.70
C THR A 192 11.51 43.16 45.87
N ASN A 193 12.54 44.01 45.98
CA ASN A 193 12.63 45.02 47.04
C ASN A 193 12.29 46.47 46.57
N GLY A 194 12.11 46.64 45.22
CA GLY A 194 11.73 47.93 44.62
C GLY A 194 12.85 48.96 44.61
N SER A 195 14.11 48.52 44.71
CA SER A 195 15.28 49.43 44.75
C SER A 195 15.60 50.04 43.38
N GLY A 196 15.15 49.41 42.28
CA GLY A 196 15.49 49.75 40.89
C GLY A 196 16.90 49.32 40.49
N LEU A 197 17.60 48.54 41.31
CA LEU A 197 18.94 47.97 41.07
C LEU A 197 18.90 46.48 41.23
N ASN A 198 19.84 45.77 40.62
CA ASN A 198 20.06 44.35 40.88
C ASN A 198 20.90 44.18 42.13
N ASP A 199 20.28 43.82 43.26
CA ASP A 199 20.94 43.80 44.57
C ASP A 199 20.48 42.55 45.41
N PRO A 200 21.07 42.37 46.61
CA PRO A 200 20.68 41.26 47.48
C PRO A 200 19.20 41.30 47.90
N GLY A 201 18.50 40.25 47.62
CA GLY A 201 17.05 40.07 47.83
C GLY A 201 16.27 39.92 46.55
N ASP A 202 16.84 40.25 45.40
CA ASP A 202 16.22 40.05 44.10
C ASP A 202 16.22 38.55 43.69
N ILE A 203 15.26 38.22 42.85
CA ILE A 203 15.11 36.85 42.32
C ILE A 203 15.60 36.82 40.90
N ILE A 204 16.54 35.90 40.59
CA ILE A 204 16.98 35.63 39.23
C ILE A 204 16.17 34.44 38.72
N ILE A 205 15.39 34.67 37.66
CA ILE A 205 14.61 33.64 36.97
C ILE A 205 15.38 33.22 35.73
N TYR A 206 15.72 31.95 35.65
CA TYR A 206 16.33 31.33 34.44
C TYR A 206 15.27 30.60 33.66
N THR A 207 15.24 30.81 32.33
CA THR A 207 14.48 29.99 31.39
C THR A 207 15.47 29.21 30.56
N ILE A 208 15.27 27.88 30.47
CA ILE A 208 16.04 26.98 29.62
C ILE A 208 15.05 26.40 28.60
N GLU A 209 15.33 26.66 27.32
CA GLU A 209 14.61 26.05 26.20
C GLU A 209 15.51 24.99 25.58
N VAL A 210 14.92 23.85 25.27
CA VAL A 210 15.61 22.73 24.62
C VAL A 210 14.80 22.36 23.39
N GLU A 211 15.45 22.40 22.25
CA GLU A 211 14.87 22.13 20.94
C GLU A 211 15.56 20.90 20.31
N ASN A 212 14.77 19.97 19.74
CA ASN A 212 15.29 18.94 18.86
C ASN A 212 15.47 19.56 17.46
N THR A 213 16.71 19.75 17.03
CA THR A 213 17.08 20.29 15.71
C THR A 213 17.52 19.20 14.73
N GLY A 214 17.38 17.91 15.11
CA GLY A 214 17.62 16.77 14.26
C GLY A 214 16.32 16.21 13.67
N ASN A 215 16.48 15.17 12.79
CA ASN A 215 15.35 14.47 12.13
C ASN A 215 14.90 13.20 12.88
N VAL A 216 15.39 12.95 14.10
CA VAL A 216 15.07 11.76 14.92
C VAL A 216 14.95 12.11 16.39
#